data_14106fed2647c175b7b5fe10f5d53f51
#
_entry.id   14106fed2647c175b7b5fe10f5d53f51
#
_cell.length_a   1.000
_cell.length_b   1.000
_cell.length_c   1.000
_cell.angle_alpha   90.00
_cell.angle_beta   90.00
_cell.angle_gamma   90.00
#
_symmetry.space_group_name_H-M   'P 1'
#
loop_
_entity.id
_entity.type
_entity.pdbx_description
1 polymer ?
#
loop_
_entity_poly.entity_id
_entity_poly.type
_entity_poly.pdbx_seq_one_letter_code
_entity_poly.pdbx_strand_id
1 'polypeptide(L)'
;MPKYSNIASPMTTKMWSSLLMKQNKKGTNRSSAKFRVLALKSEDSTVNRLEDLLNLDITPYTDKIIAEYIWIGGTGIDMRSKSKTISKPVEHPSELPKWNYDGSSTGQAPGEDSEVICDTYTPAGEPIPTNKRHRAAEIFSNSKVSAEVPWFGIEQEYTLLQQNVKWPLGWPVGAYPGPQGPYYCGAGADKSFGRDIADAHYKACLYAGINISGTNGEVMPGQWEYQVGPSVGIDAGDHIWCSRYLLERITEQAGVVLSLDPKPIEGDWNGAGCHTNYSTKSTREEGGYETIKKAILNLSLRHKEHISAYGEGNERRLTGKHETASIDSFSWGVANRGCSIRVGRETEKQGKGYLEDRRPASNMDPYVVTSLLAETTILWEPTLEAEALAAQKLALNV
;
A
#
# COMPACT_ATOMS: atom_id res chain seq x y z
N MET A 1 28.37 21.61 -3.34
CA MET A 1 26.96 21.34 -3.64
C MET A 1 26.88 19.89 -4.05
N PRO A 2 26.34 18.97 -3.25
CA PRO A 2 26.10 17.61 -3.68
C PRO A 2 24.87 17.61 -4.58
N LYS A 3 25.00 17.02 -5.75
CA LYS A 3 23.87 16.75 -6.65
C LYS A 3 22.99 15.67 -6.00
N TYR A 4 21.87 16.07 -5.46
CA TYR A 4 20.85 15.10 -5.08
C TYR A 4 20.22 14.57 -6.36
N SER A 5 20.58 13.33 -6.72
CA SER A 5 19.85 12.56 -7.71
C SER A 5 18.45 12.28 -7.14
N ASN A 6 17.42 12.70 -7.84
CA ASN A 6 16.04 12.28 -7.58
C ASN A 6 15.99 10.75 -7.64
N ILE A 7 15.95 10.10 -6.50
CA ILE A 7 15.76 8.66 -6.37
C ILE A 7 14.26 8.41 -6.47
N ALA A 8 13.76 8.46 -7.69
CA ALA A 8 12.63 7.59 -7.98
C ALA A 8 13.21 6.16 -7.91
N SER A 9 12.65 5.33 -7.05
CA SER A 9 13.14 3.96 -6.86
C SER A 9 13.38 3.26 -8.20
N PRO A 10 14.47 2.52 -8.38
CA PRO A 10 14.76 1.77 -9.61
C PRO A 10 13.68 0.75 -10.00
N MET A 11 12.66 0.58 -9.15
CA MET A 11 11.62 -0.42 -9.29
C MET A 11 10.64 -0.16 -10.41
N THR A 12 10.25 1.11 -10.65
CA THR A 12 9.17 1.40 -11.62
C THR A 12 9.53 1.05 -13.06
N THR A 13 10.79 1.15 -13.42
CA THR A 13 11.22 0.88 -14.81
C THR A 13 11.62 -0.57 -15.05
N LYS A 14 12.22 -1.26 -14.07
CA LYS A 14 12.51 -2.70 -14.17
C LYS A 14 11.26 -3.56 -14.08
N MET A 15 10.19 -3.07 -13.48
CA MET A 15 8.95 -3.82 -13.31
C MET A 15 8.29 -4.22 -14.63
N TRP A 16 8.21 -3.31 -15.59
CA TRP A 16 7.46 -3.58 -16.83
C TRP A 16 8.30 -4.18 -17.96
N SER A 17 9.56 -3.79 -18.08
CA SER A 17 10.46 -4.45 -19.04
C SER A 17 10.75 -5.92 -18.69
N SER A 18 10.67 -6.30 -17.40
CA SER A 18 10.91 -7.68 -16.99
C SER A 18 9.67 -8.58 -17.03
N LEU A 19 8.45 -8.01 -16.94
CA LEU A 19 7.21 -8.77 -17.15
C LEU A 19 7.12 -9.33 -18.58
N LEU A 20 7.69 -8.61 -19.55
CA LEU A 20 7.71 -9.04 -20.96
C LEU A 20 8.92 -9.92 -21.34
N MET A 21 10.02 -9.92 -20.56
CA MET A 21 11.28 -10.54 -20.99
C MET A 21 11.61 -11.92 -20.38
N LYS A 22 10.82 -12.51 -19.48
CA LYS A 22 11.17 -13.79 -18.83
C LYS A 22 10.37 -15.01 -19.22
N GLN A 23 9.54 -14.95 -20.25
CA GLN A 23 8.97 -16.18 -20.81
C GLN A 23 9.75 -16.61 -22.05
N ASN A 24 10.92 -17.16 -21.96
CA ASN A 24 11.42 -18.21 -22.83
C ASN A 24 12.93 -18.37 -22.75
N LYS A 25 13.37 -19.25 -21.85
CA LYS A 25 14.54 -20.11 -22.06
C LYS A 25 14.22 -21.50 -21.59
N LYS A 26 13.53 -22.28 -22.40
CA LYS A 26 13.62 -23.75 -22.38
C LYS A 26 13.33 -24.31 -23.77
N GLY A 27 14.34 -24.91 -24.30
CA GLY A 27 14.42 -26.12 -25.10
C GLY A 27 13.45 -26.32 -26.28
N THR A 28 14.00 -26.20 -27.46
CA THR A 28 13.44 -26.78 -28.71
C THR A 28 13.14 -28.26 -28.56
N ASN A 29 11.86 -28.61 -28.53
CA ASN A 29 11.37 -29.89 -29.03
C ASN A 29 10.16 -29.62 -29.93
N ARG A 30 10.36 -29.75 -31.25
CA ARG A 30 9.28 -29.77 -32.23
C ARG A 30 8.46 -31.04 -32.00
N SER A 31 7.35 -30.96 -31.30
CA SER A 31 6.26 -31.91 -31.43
C SER A 31 5.14 -31.27 -32.24
N SER A 32 4.69 -31.97 -33.24
CA SER A 32 3.58 -31.58 -34.11
C SER A 32 2.36 -31.20 -33.27
N ALA A 33 2.04 -29.91 -33.22
CA ALA A 33 0.82 -29.40 -32.58
C ALA A 33 -0.36 -29.96 -33.41
N LYS A 34 -1.07 -30.96 -32.89
CA LYS A 34 -2.41 -31.28 -33.34
C LYS A 34 -3.30 -30.09 -32.98
N PHE A 35 -3.69 -29.31 -33.97
CA PHE A 35 -4.75 -28.33 -33.86
C PHE A 35 -6.02 -29.05 -33.39
N ARG A 36 -6.35 -28.97 -32.11
CA ARG A 36 -7.71 -29.22 -31.65
C ARG A 36 -8.51 -27.97 -31.99
N VAL A 37 -9.33 -28.05 -33.01
CA VAL A 37 -10.44 -27.10 -33.20
C VAL A 37 -11.43 -27.41 -32.07
N LEU A 38 -11.32 -26.73 -30.96
CA LEU A 38 -12.42 -26.63 -30.00
C LEU A 38 -13.50 -25.78 -30.65
N ALA A 39 -14.68 -26.37 -30.83
CA ALA A 39 -15.85 -25.61 -31.24
C ALA A 39 -16.12 -24.57 -30.16
N LEU A 40 -15.66 -23.35 -30.40
CA LEU A 40 -15.86 -22.21 -29.51
C LEU A 40 -17.36 -21.85 -29.53
N LYS A 41 -17.97 -21.73 -28.38
CA LYS A 41 -19.26 -21.07 -28.28
C LYS A 41 -19.08 -19.65 -28.81
N SER A 42 -20.08 -19.13 -29.51
CA SER A 42 -19.99 -17.79 -30.14
C SER A 42 -19.61 -16.67 -29.20
N GLU A 43 -19.88 -16.83 -27.90
CA GLU A 43 -19.51 -15.92 -26.81
C GLU A 43 -18.03 -15.97 -26.42
N ASP A 44 -17.34 -17.09 -26.71
CA ASP A 44 -15.95 -17.32 -26.33
C ASP A 44 -14.96 -17.03 -27.46
N SER A 45 -15.43 -16.83 -28.71
CA SER A 45 -14.57 -16.73 -29.88
C SER A 45 -13.68 -15.50 -29.93
N THR A 46 -14.04 -14.43 -29.22
CA THR A 46 -13.26 -13.20 -29.14
C THR A 46 -12.26 -13.23 -27.98
N VAL A 47 -12.54 -13.99 -26.93
CA VAL A 47 -11.72 -14.04 -25.70
C VAL A 47 -10.41 -14.76 -25.94
N ASN A 48 -10.42 -15.91 -26.61
CA ASN A 48 -9.20 -16.71 -26.85
C ASN A 48 -8.20 -16.02 -27.78
N ARG A 49 -8.68 -15.27 -28.77
CA ARG A 49 -7.80 -14.47 -29.62
C ARG A 49 -7.22 -13.26 -28.91
N LEU A 50 -7.94 -12.70 -27.97
CA LEU A 50 -7.45 -11.60 -27.13
C LEU A 50 -6.32 -12.06 -26.21
N GLU A 51 -6.44 -13.22 -25.59
CA GLU A 51 -5.39 -13.80 -24.75
C GLU A 51 -4.11 -14.06 -25.53
N ASP A 52 -4.20 -14.61 -26.74
CA ASP A 52 -3.06 -14.82 -27.62
C ASP A 52 -2.37 -13.49 -27.99
N LEU A 53 -3.13 -12.42 -28.22
CA LEU A 53 -2.60 -11.09 -28.52
C LEU A 53 -1.99 -10.41 -27.29
N LEU A 54 -2.58 -10.58 -26.11
CA LEU A 54 -2.04 -10.05 -24.86
C LEU A 54 -0.71 -10.71 -24.47
N ASN A 55 -0.55 -11.98 -24.82
CA ASN A 55 0.67 -12.76 -24.56
C ASN A 55 1.66 -12.74 -25.75
N LEU A 56 1.40 -11.93 -26.77
CA LEU A 56 2.26 -11.85 -27.95
C LEU A 56 3.64 -11.28 -27.58
N ASP A 57 4.68 -12.08 -27.80
CA ASP A 57 6.06 -11.59 -27.65
C ASP A 57 6.46 -10.74 -28.86
N ILE A 58 6.56 -9.44 -28.65
CA ILE A 58 6.97 -8.46 -29.65
C ILE A 58 8.48 -8.19 -29.65
N THR A 59 9.23 -8.70 -28.69
CA THR A 59 10.67 -8.42 -28.56
C THR A 59 11.52 -8.80 -29.79
N PRO A 60 11.17 -9.86 -30.58
CA PRO A 60 11.91 -10.15 -31.80
C PRO A 60 11.71 -9.14 -32.95
N TYR A 61 10.72 -8.25 -32.81
CA TYR A 61 10.29 -7.37 -33.91
C TYR A 61 10.56 -5.89 -33.66
N THR A 62 10.82 -5.51 -32.42
CA THR A 62 11.05 -4.11 -32.06
C THR A 62 11.79 -3.97 -30.72
N ASP A 63 12.66 -2.95 -30.66
CA ASP A 63 13.32 -2.50 -29.42
C ASP A 63 12.45 -1.50 -28.61
N LYS A 64 11.28 -1.15 -29.13
CA LYS A 64 10.35 -0.27 -28.44
C LYS A 64 9.76 -0.96 -27.22
N ILE A 65 9.57 -0.20 -26.17
CA ILE A 65 8.92 -0.66 -24.94
C ILE A 65 7.64 0.13 -24.67
N ILE A 66 6.74 -0.46 -23.90
CA ILE A 66 5.57 0.22 -23.35
C ILE A 66 5.91 0.65 -21.92
N ALA A 67 5.91 1.96 -21.67
CA ALA A 67 6.03 2.50 -20.34
C ALA A 67 4.64 2.90 -19.84
N GLU A 68 4.23 2.35 -18.71
CA GLU A 68 2.97 2.71 -18.07
C GLU A 68 3.23 3.73 -16.96
N TYR A 69 2.61 4.89 -17.08
CA TYR A 69 2.68 5.98 -16.12
C TYR A 69 1.49 5.85 -15.17
N ILE A 70 1.78 5.68 -13.90
CA ILE A 70 0.79 5.50 -12.84
C ILE A 70 0.83 6.73 -11.94
N TRP A 71 -0.32 7.29 -11.60
CA TRP A 71 -0.42 8.41 -10.66
C TRP A 71 -1.69 8.33 -9.81
N ILE A 72 -1.71 9.12 -8.75
CA ILE A 72 -2.85 9.25 -7.85
C ILE A 72 -3.72 10.39 -8.36
N GLY A 73 -5.00 10.13 -8.55
CA GLY A 73 -5.98 11.10 -9.03
C GLY A 73 -6.43 12.12 -7.98
N GLY A 74 -7.42 12.91 -8.32
CA GLY A 74 -7.88 14.05 -7.53
C GLY A 74 -8.56 13.69 -6.20
N THR A 75 -9.05 12.45 -6.04
CA THR A 75 -9.58 11.99 -4.75
C THR A 75 -8.48 11.69 -3.72
N GLY A 76 -7.22 11.58 -4.16
CA GLY A 76 -6.09 11.20 -3.31
C GLY A 76 -5.97 9.70 -3.04
N ILE A 77 -6.92 8.89 -3.51
CA ILE A 77 -6.94 7.43 -3.33
C ILE A 77 -7.20 6.65 -4.62
N ASP A 78 -7.73 7.28 -5.66
CA ASP A 78 -7.94 6.67 -6.96
C ASP A 78 -6.61 6.59 -7.73
N MET A 79 -6.27 5.41 -8.20
CA MET A 79 -5.11 5.22 -9.08
C MET A 79 -5.52 5.31 -10.54
N ARG A 80 -4.66 5.97 -11.31
CA ARG A 80 -4.85 6.16 -12.74
C ARG A 80 -3.60 5.77 -13.48
N SER A 81 -3.76 5.30 -14.71
CA SER A 81 -2.62 4.98 -15.55
C SER A 81 -2.91 5.26 -17.01
N LYS A 82 -1.83 5.45 -17.76
CA LYS A 82 -1.83 5.44 -19.23
C LYS A 82 -0.47 5.00 -19.77
N SER A 83 -0.46 4.39 -20.94
CA SER A 83 0.73 3.81 -21.51
C SER A 83 1.30 4.63 -22.67
N LYS A 84 2.62 4.75 -22.71
CA LYS A 84 3.37 5.43 -23.78
C LYS A 84 4.42 4.51 -24.39
N THR A 85 4.55 4.55 -25.72
CA THR A 85 5.64 3.87 -26.42
C THR A 85 6.94 4.67 -26.27
N ILE A 86 7.97 4.01 -25.75
CA ILE A 86 9.33 4.53 -25.64
C ILE A 86 10.19 3.85 -26.71
N SER A 87 11.00 4.63 -27.40
CA SER A 87 11.74 4.18 -28.59
C SER A 87 12.90 3.23 -28.30
N LYS A 88 13.33 3.11 -27.05
CA LYS A 88 14.40 2.23 -26.59
C LYS A 88 14.19 1.82 -25.14
N PRO A 89 14.74 0.69 -24.68
CA PRO A 89 14.76 0.34 -23.27
C PRO A 89 15.38 1.46 -22.42
N VAL A 90 14.88 1.62 -21.19
CA VAL A 90 15.40 2.57 -20.20
C VAL A 90 15.88 1.80 -18.97
N GLU A 91 16.98 2.27 -18.37
CA GLU A 91 17.58 1.65 -17.20
C GLU A 91 17.22 2.41 -15.91
N HIS A 92 16.91 3.70 -16.04
CA HIS A 92 16.60 4.55 -14.90
C HIS A 92 15.35 5.42 -15.17
N PRO A 93 14.47 5.62 -14.16
CA PRO A 93 13.24 6.42 -14.32
C PRO A 93 13.46 7.84 -14.85
N SER A 94 14.61 8.47 -14.53
CA SER A 94 14.95 9.80 -15.02
C SER A 94 15.17 9.90 -16.53
N GLU A 95 15.27 8.77 -17.22
CA GLU A 95 15.37 8.71 -18.69
C GLU A 95 13.99 8.76 -19.36
N LEU A 96 12.91 8.56 -18.60
CA LEU A 96 11.56 8.64 -19.09
C LEU A 96 11.16 10.11 -19.33
N PRO A 97 10.54 10.41 -20.48
CA PRO A 97 10.03 11.75 -20.72
C PRO A 97 8.87 12.08 -19.79
N LYS A 98 8.77 13.32 -19.37
CA LYS A 98 7.53 13.83 -18.78
C LYS A 98 6.38 13.64 -19.77
N TRP A 99 5.20 13.43 -19.25
CA TRP A 99 4.01 13.27 -20.05
C TRP A 99 2.82 14.01 -19.42
N ASN A 100 2.07 14.73 -20.24
CA ASN A 100 0.86 15.43 -19.82
C ASN A 100 -0.32 14.46 -19.67
N TYR A 101 -1.30 14.86 -18.88
CA TYR A 101 -2.59 14.18 -18.73
C TYR A 101 -3.70 15.22 -18.54
N ASP A 102 -4.95 14.83 -18.82
CA ASP A 102 -6.11 15.68 -18.60
C ASP A 102 -6.42 15.83 -17.11
N GLY A 103 -5.94 16.93 -16.52
CA GLY A 103 -6.14 17.26 -15.12
C GLY A 103 -7.61 17.51 -14.76
N SER A 104 -8.43 17.94 -15.72
CA SER A 104 -9.85 18.17 -15.49
C SER A 104 -10.61 16.86 -15.28
N SER A 105 -10.32 15.84 -16.10
CA SER A 105 -10.93 14.52 -15.97
C SER A 105 -10.46 13.74 -14.74
N THR A 106 -9.37 14.17 -14.10
CA THR A 106 -8.86 13.57 -12.88
C THR A 106 -9.16 14.39 -11.62
N GLY A 107 -9.83 15.55 -11.77
CA GLY A 107 -10.14 16.45 -10.66
C GLY A 107 -8.93 17.16 -10.06
N GLN A 108 -7.83 17.30 -10.82
CA GLN A 108 -6.54 17.81 -10.34
C GLN A 108 -6.18 19.21 -10.87
N ALA A 109 -6.63 19.57 -12.09
CA ALA A 109 -6.40 20.88 -12.69
C ALA A 109 -7.56 21.23 -13.65
N PRO A 110 -8.63 21.90 -13.19
CA PRO A 110 -9.75 22.24 -14.04
C PRO A 110 -9.32 23.12 -15.22
N GLY A 111 -9.53 22.60 -16.43
CA GLY A 111 -9.29 23.34 -17.68
C GLY A 111 -7.84 23.39 -18.16
N GLU A 112 -6.92 22.65 -17.51
CA GLU A 112 -5.51 22.61 -17.88
C GLU A 112 -4.99 21.16 -17.95
N ASP A 113 -3.99 20.94 -18.80
CA ASP A 113 -3.19 19.70 -18.78
C ASP A 113 -2.19 19.76 -17.64
N SER A 114 -1.99 18.63 -16.94
CA SER A 114 -0.98 18.46 -15.91
C SER A 114 0.11 17.50 -16.37
N GLU A 115 1.29 17.53 -15.72
CA GLU A 115 2.40 16.65 -16.04
C GLU A 115 2.53 15.51 -15.03
N VAL A 116 2.97 14.34 -15.49
CA VAL A 116 3.22 13.16 -14.66
C VAL A 116 4.57 12.52 -14.95
N ILE A 117 5.29 12.19 -13.88
CA ILE A 117 6.49 11.32 -13.87
C ILE A 117 6.41 10.35 -12.70
N CYS A 118 5.30 9.78 -12.33
CA CYS A 118 5.01 9.10 -11.05
C CYS A 118 4.70 10.08 -9.89
N ASP A 119 5.08 11.34 -9.98
CA ASP A 119 4.60 12.48 -9.20
C ASP A 119 3.81 13.41 -10.12
N THR A 120 2.88 14.17 -9.57
CA THR A 120 2.00 15.04 -10.35
C THR A 120 2.26 16.51 -10.05
N TYR A 121 2.41 17.30 -11.12
CA TYR A 121 2.76 18.72 -11.07
C TYR A 121 1.86 19.55 -11.98
N THR A 122 1.74 20.84 -11.67
CA THR A 122 1.15 21.83 -12.56
C THR A 122 2.06 22.07 -13.78
N PRO A 123 1.58 22.67 -14.87
CA PRO A 123 2.43 23.08 -15.99
C PRO A 123 3.55 24.04 -15.59
N ALA A 124 3.40 24.78 -14.47
CA ALA A 124 4.44 25.64 -13.91
C ALA A 124 5.52 24.89 -13.13
N GLY A 125 5.38 23.57 -12.95
CA GLY A 125 6.34 22.75 -12.21
C GLY A 125 6.13 22.73 -10.70
N GLU A 126 5.00 23.22 -10.19
CA GLU A 126 4.63 23.16 -8.78
C GLU A 126 3.91 21.84 -8.46
N PRO A 127 4.16 21.20 -7.32
CA PRO A 127 3.43 19.98 -6.94
C PRO A 127 1.95 20.31 -6.74
N ILE A 128 1.07 19.47 -7.31
CA ILE A 128 -0.38 19.63 -7.08
C ILE A 128 -0.77 19.17 -5.67
N PRO A 129 -1.90 19.62 -5.10
CA PRO A 129 -2.30 19.31 -3.72
C PRO A 129 -2.42 17.81 -3.40
N THR A 130 -2.71 16.98 -4.40
CA THR A 130 -2.81 15.51 -4.24
C THR A 130 -1.46 14.80 -4.37
N ASN A 131 -0.37 15.50 -4.72
CA ASN A 131 0.99 14.94 -4.74
C ASN A 131 1.57 14.89 -3.32
N LYS A 132 1.14 13.91 -2.53
CA LYS A 132 1.62 13.72 -1.16
C LYS A 132 3.06 13.20 -1.10
N ARG A 133 3.53 12.54 -2.18
CA ARG A 133 4.90 12.07 -2.29
C ARG A 133 5.92 13.21 -2.20
N HIS A 134 5.64 14.36 -2.80
CA HIS A 134 6.53 15.52 -2.74
C HIS A 134 6.81 15.94 -1.28
N ARG A 135 5.74 16.11 -0.47
CA ARG A 135 5.89 16.46 0.96
C ARG A 135 6.63 15.37 1.74
N ALA A 136 6.34 14.11 1.48
CA ALA A 136 7.06 13.00 2.10
C ALA A 136 8.56 13.02 1.75
N ALA A 137 8.92 13.31 0.49
CA ALA A 137 10.30 13.43 0.05
C ALA A 137 11.04 14.56 0.79
N GLU A 138 10.40 15.70 1.05
CA GLU A 138 10.97 16.77 1.87
C GLU A 138 11.28 16.29 3.31
N ILE A 139 10.36 15.59 3.95
CA ILE A 139 10.54 15.06 5.32
C ILE A 139 11.69 14.04 5.34
N PHE A 140 11.67 13.05 4.44
CA PHE A 140 12.68 12.00 4.43
C PHE A 140 14.07 12.48 3.99
N SER A 141 14.16 13.57 3.25
CA SER A 141 15.45 14.22 2.91
C SER A 141 16.01 15.11 4.03
N ASN A 142 15.26 15.39 5.08
CA ASN A 142 15.75 16.12 6.24
C ASN A 142 16.90 15.34 6.90
N SER A 143 18.01 16.03 7.22
CA SER A 143 19.22 15.39 7.73
C SER A 143 19.01 14.61 9.05
N LYS A 144 18.15 15.09 9.94
CA LYS A 144 17.80 14.38 11.18
C LYS A 144 17.03 13.10 10.88
N VAL A 145 16.05 13.15 9.96
CA VAL A 145 15.25 12.00 9.58
C VAL A 145 16.09 10.96 8.85
N SER A 146 16.88 11.39 7.87
CA SER A 146 17.74 10.48 7.10
C SER A 146 18.81 9.79 7.98
N ALA A 147 19.35 10.49 9.01
CA ALA A 147 20.29 9.90 9.97
C ALA A 147 19.66 8.80 10.84
N GLU A 148 18.37 8.90 11.13
CA GLU A 148 17.61 7.92 11.89
C GLU A 148 17.18 6.69 11.08
N VAL A 149 17.32 6.73 9.76
CA VAL A 149 17.02 5.60 8.86
C VAL A 149 15.67 4.96 9.24
N PRO A 150 14.55 5.66 9.12
CA PRO A 150 13.24 5.15 9.54
C PRO A 150 12.83 3.94 8.69
N TRP A 151 12.43 2.85 9.35
CA TRP A 151 11.92 1.63 8.73
C TRP A 151 10.43 1.52 8.98
N PHE A 152 9.72 1.09 7.95
CA PHE A 152 8.29 0.85 7.99
C PHE A 152 7.97 -0.57 7.51
N GLY A 153 7.11 -1.26 8.28
CA GLY A 153 6.45 -2.50 7.89
C GLY A 153 4.95 -2.24 7.89
N ILE A 154 4.31 -2.30 6.73
CA ILE A 154 2.91 -1.87 6.55
C ILE A 154 2.06 -3.10 6.27
N GLU A 155 0.99 -3.28 7.05
CA GLU A 155 0.03 -4.37 7.01
C GLU A 155 -1.25 -3.87 6.32
N GLN A 156 -1.35 -4.09 5.01
CA GLN A 156 -2.47 -3.61 4.21
C GLN A 156 -3.61 -4.62 4.18
N GLU A 157 -4.69 -4.31 4.87
CA GLU A 157 -5.94 -5.05 4.73
C GLU A 157 -6.76 -4.55 3.54
N TYR A 158 -7.55 -5.45 2.95
CA TYR A 158 -8.46 -5.15 1.85
C TYR A 158 -9.60 -6.17 1.79
N THR A 159 -10.70 -5.82 1.10
CA THR A 159 -11.83 -6.70 0.91
C THR A 159 -12.11 -6.90 -0.57
N LEU A 160 -12.27 -8.16 -0.99
CA LEU A 160 -12.67 -8.54 -2.33
C LEU A 160 -14.21 -8.57 -2.41
N LEU A 161 -14.77 -7.81 -3.37
CA LEU A 161 -16.21 -7.70 -3.56
C LEU A 161 -16.64 -8.29 -4.91
N GLN A 162 -17.79 -8.91 -4.92
CA GLN A 162 -18.44 -9.36 -6.15
C GLN A 162 -18.83 -8.15 -7.01
N GLN A 163 -18.44 -8.16 -8.28
CA GLN A 163 -18.57 -7.02 -9.18
C GLN A 163 -20.01 -6.47 -9.26
N ASN A 164 -20.99 -7.32 -9.41
CA ASN A 164 -22.36 -6.90 -9.71
C ASN A 164 -23.16 -6.42 -8.49
N VAL A 165 -22.84 -6.93 -7.31
CA VAL A 165 -23.61 -6.68 -6.08
C VAL A 165 -22.80 -5.94 -5.02
N LYS A 166 -21.51 -5.75 -5.21
CA LYS A 166 -20.57 -5.14 -4.24
C LYS A 166 -20.66 -5.78 -2.85
N TRP A 167 -20.91 -7.08 -2.81
CA TRP A 167 -21.00 -7.91 -1.61
C TRP A 167 -19.70 -8.71 -1.48
N PRO A 168 -19.17 -8.95 -0.28
CA PRO A 168 -17.89 -9.63 -0.13
C PRO A 168 -17.87 -11.00 -0.81
N LEU A 169 -16.73 -11.34 -1.38
CA LEU A 169 -16.53 -12.62 -2.03
C LEU A 169 -16.70 -13.76 -1.02
N GLY A 170 -17.41 -14.82 -1.42
CA GLY A 170 -17.71 -15.94 -0.53
C GLY A 170 -18.88 -15.74 0.45
N TRP A 171 -19.49 -14.55 0.47
CA TRP A 171 -20.69 -14.33 1.28
C TRP A 171 -21.93 -14.89 0.56
N PRO A 172 -22.90 -15.48 1.30
CA PRO A 172 -24.14 -15.92 0.72
C PRO A 172 -24.91 -14.75 0.12
N VAL A 173 -25.50 -14.95 -1.06
CA VAL A 173 -26.34 -13.91 -1.70
C VAL A 173 -27.59 -13.64 -0.84
N GLY A 174 -27.74 -12.37 -0.43
CA GLY A 174 -28.88 -11.94 0.39
C GLY A 174 -28.88 -12.42 1.84
N ALA A 175 -27.75 -12.95 2.32
CA ALA A 175 -27.60 -13.42 3.70
C ALA A 175 -26.19 -13.11 4.23
N TYR A 176 -26.01 -13.29 5.53
CA TYR A 176 -24.69 -13.18 6.16
C TYR A 176 -24.02 -14.55 6.28
N PRO A 177 -22.68 -14.63 6.27
CA PRO A 177 -21.96 -15.86 6.55
C PRO A 177 -22.09 -16.25 8.03
N GLY A 178 -21.50 -17.38 8.40
CA GLY A 178 -21.34 -17.76 9.81
C GLY A 178 -20.50 -16.73 10.59
N PRO A 179 -20.46 -16.84 11.93
CA PRO A 179 -19.68 -15.94 12.78
C PRO A 179 -18.22 -15.83 12.34
N GLN A 180 -17.64 -14.65 12.52
CA GLN A 180 -16.23 -14.41 12.27
C GLN A 180 -15.31 -15.32 13.12
N GLY A 181 -14.10 -15.56 12.64
CA GLY A 181 -13.10 -16.38 13.33
C GLY A 181 -12.59 -17.56 12.50
N PRO A 182 -13.43 -18.50 12.01
CA PRO A 182 -12.96 -19.64 11.21
C PRO A 182 -12.28 -19.27 9.89
N TYR A 183 -12.47 -18.05 9.42
CA TYR A 183 -11.93 -17.53 8.15
C TYR A 183 -10.50 -17.00 8.29
N TYR A 184 -10.10 -16.56 9.47
CA TYR A 184 -8.74 -16.07 9.73
C TYR A 184 -7.70 -17.14 9.41
N CYS A 185 -6.83 -16.87 8.45
CA CYS A 185 -5.85 -17.85 7.92
C CYS A 185 -6.49 -19.18 7.50
N GLY A 186 -7.79 -19.18 7.18
CA GLY A 186 -8.56 -20.36 6.88
C GLY A 186 -8.08 -21.09 5.64
N ALA A 187 -8.18 -22.42 5.64
CA ALA A 187 -7.91 -23.28 4.50
C ALA A 187 -9.16 -24.12 4.17
N GLY A 188 -9.42 -24.29 2.88
CA GLY A 188 -10.57 -24.99 2.36
C GLY A 188 -11.54 -24.07 1.63
N ALA A 189 -12.33 -24.65 0.72
CA ALA A 189 -13.25 -23.91 -0.15
C ALA A 189 -14.40 -23.21 0.60
N ASP A 190 -14.67 -23.63 1.82
CA ASP A 190 -15.69 -23.08 2.70
C ASP A 190 -15.18 -21.96 3.62
N LYS A 191 -13.88 -21.63 3.56
CA LYS A 191 -13.24 -20.66 4.47
C LYS A 191 -12.36 -19.63 3.80
N SER A 192 -11.81 -19.96 2.63
CA SER A 192 -10.85 -19.11 1.93
C SER A 192 -11.39 -18.72 0.55
N PHE A 193 -11.67 -17.44 0.36
CA PHE A 193 -12.26 -16.90 -0.86
C PHE A 193 -11.32 -15.88 -1.49
N GLY A 194 -10.95 -16.07 -2.77
CA GLY A 194 -10.02 -15.19 -3.48
C GLY A 194 -8.54 -15.45 -3.18
N ARG A 195 -8.17 -16.65 -2.72
CA ARG A 195 -6.78 -17.03 -2.50
C ARG A 195 -5.93 -16.96 -3.76
N ASP A 196 -6.48 -17.33 -4.89
CA ASP A 196 -5.82 -17.25 -6.19
C ASP A 196 -5.44 -15.81 -6.55
N ILE A 197 -6.28 -14.83 -6.20
CA ILE A 197 -6.01 -13.40 -6.35
C ILE A 197 -4.86 -12.99 -5.41
N ALA A 198 -4.94 -13.36 -4.13
CA ALA A 198 -3.91 -13.04 -3.14
C ALA A 198 -2.55 -13.67 -3.51
N ASP A 199 -2.53 -14.93 -3.95
CA ASP A 199 -1.31 -15.63 -4.37
C ASP A 199 -0.74 -15.03 -5.68
N ALA A 200 -1.57 -14.65 -6.64
CA ALA A 200 -1.15 -13.98 -7.86
C ALA A 200 -0.56 -12.60 -7.55
N HIS A 201 -1.20 -11.82 -6.68
CA HIS A 201 -0.71 -10.53 -6.22
C HIS A 201 0.64 -10.65 -5.49
N TYR A 202 0.77 -11.61 -4.57
CA TYR A 202 2.03 -11.86 -3.86
C TYR A 202 3.19 -12.12 -4.82
N LYS A 203 2.96 -13.01 -5.81
CA LYS A 203 3.96 -13.33 -6.84
C LYS A 203 4.28 -12.14 -7.73
N ALA A 204 3.26 -11.37 -8.13
CA ALA A 204 3.45 -10.17 -8.93
C ALA A 204 4.29 -9.11 -8.19
N CYS A 205 4.03 -8.90 -6.89
CA CYS A 205 4.81 -8.00 -6.05
C CYS A 205 6.28 -8.44 -5.94
N LEU A 206 6.54 -9.73 -5.67
CA LEU A 206 7.90 -10.28 -5.64
C LEU A 206 8.61 -10.11 -6.98
N TYR A 207 7.91 -10.39 -8.08
CA TYR A 207 8.46 -10.22 -9.43
C TYR A 207 8.81 -8.76 -9.73
N ALA A 208 7.95 -7.85 -9.29
CA ALA A 208 8.13 -6.41 -9.42
C ALA A 208 9.23 -5.84 -8.52
N GLY A 209 9.77 -6.62 -7.59
CA GLY A 209 10.77 -6.16 -6.63
C GLY A 209 10.19 -5.35 -5.47
N ILE A 210 8.88 -5.40 -5.26
CA ILE A 210 8.23 -4.85 -4.06
C ILE A 210 8.64 -5.71 -2.86
N ASN A 211 8.98 -5.05 -1.77
CA ASN A 211 9.40 -5.73 -0.54
C ASN A 211 8.19 -6.32 0.23
N ILE A 212 7.39 -7.14 -0.47
CA ILE A 212 6.28 -7.87 0.15
C ILE A 212 6.84 -9.01 1.00
N SER A 213 6.34 -9.16 2.23
CA SER A 213 6.87 -10.09 3.23
C SER A 213 5.87 -11.14 3.69
N GLY A 214 4.58 -10.96 3.43
CA GLY A 214 3.56 -11.92 3.82
C GLY A 214 2.19 -11.62 3.24
N THR A 215 1.27 -12.59 3.38
CA THR A 215 -0.17 -12.45 3.13
C THR A 215 -0.94 -13.43 3.98
N ASN A 216 -2.13 -13.05 4.40
CA ASN A 216 -3.06 -13.89 5.17
C ASN A 216 -4.51 -13.54 4.88
N GLY A 217 -5.39 -14.51 5.08
CA GLY A 217 -6.83 -14.26 5.13
C GLY A 217 -7.22 -13.67 6.48
N GLU A 218 -8.14 -12.72 6.46
CA GLU A 218 -8.68 -12.04 7.63
C GLU A 218 -9.93 -12.72 8.22
N VAL A 219 -10.44 -12.19 9.33
CA VAL A 219 -11.53 -12.82 10.08
C VAL A 219 -12.89 -12.78 9.35
N MET A 220 -13.03 -11.90 8.36
CA MET A 220 -14.23 -11.80 7.53
C MET A 220 -14.00 -12.50 6.18
N PRO A 221 -14.96 -13.30 5.68
CA PRO A 221 -14.83 -13.92 4.35
C PRO A 221 -14.64 -12.88 3.26
N GLY A 222 -13.67 -13.13 2.37
CA GLY A 222 -13.29 -12.20 1.30
C GLY A 222 -12.38 -11.05 1.74
N GLN A 223 -12.03 -10.99 3.00
CA GLN A 223 -11.04 -10.04 3.53
C GLN A 223 -9.65 -10.69 3.61
N TRP A 224 -8.66 -9.95 3.17
CA TRP A 224 -7.26 -10.36 3.09
C TRP A 224 -6.34 -9.25 3.59
N GLU A 225 -5.14 -9.64 3.95
CA GLU A 225 -4.06 -8.75 4.32
C GLU A 225 -2.78 -9.15 3.58
N TYR A 226 -1.95 -8.18 3.22
CA TYR A 226 -0.56 -8.41 2.84
C TYR A 226 0.35 -7.43 3.56
N GLN A 227 1.59 -7.83 3.79
CA GLN A 227 2.59 -7.05 4.49
C GLN A 227 3.70 -6.61 3.53
N VAL A 228 4.05 -5.32 3.60
CA VAL A 228 5.16 -4.72 2.84
C VAL A 228 6.17 -4.13 3.81
N GLY A 229 7.40 -4.56 3.69
CA GLY A 229 8.51 -4.07 4.51
C GLY A 229 9.36 -5.18 5.14
N PRO A 230 10.37 -4.76 5.95
CA PRO A 230 10.71 -3.38 6.26
C PRO A 230 11.26 -2.62 5.05
N SER A 231 10.73 -1.41 4.83
CA SER A 231 11.18 -0.49 3.77
C SER A 231 11.66 0.82 4.39
N VAL A 232 12.60 1.49 3.76
CA VAL A 232 13.26 2.68 4.33
C VAL A 232 12.64 3.96 3.79
N GLY A 233 12.20 4.83 4.69
CA GLY A 233 11.75 6.17 4.32
C GLY A 233 10.65 6.18 3.27
N ILE A 234 10.87 6.91 2.19
CA ILE A 234 9.89 7.11 1.12
C ILE A 234 9.57 5.82 0.35
N ASP A 235 10.49 4.86 0.28
CA ASP A 235 10.28 3.59 -0.43
C ASP A 235 9.09 2.82 0.12
N ALA A 236 8.75 3.00 1.40
CA ALA A 236 7.57 2.38 2.01
C ALA A 236 6.28 2.81 1.31
N GLY A 237 6.14 4.10 1.02
CA GLY A 237 5.02 4.65 0.26
C GLY A 237 5.00 4.19 -1.19
N ASP A 238 6.15 4.21 -1.85
CA ASP A 238 6.29 3.75 -3.23
C ASP A 238 5.87 2.28 -3.38
N HIS A 239 6.33 1.42 -2.47
CA HIS A 239 5.99 0.00 -2.47
C HIS A 239 4.49 -0.26 -2.24
N ILE A 240 3.86 0.45 -1.30
CA ILE A 240 2.41 0.29 -1.06
C ILE A 240 1.59 0.76 -2.25
N TRP A 241 1.89 1.91 -2.85
CA TRP A 241 1.15 2.36 -4.02
C TRP A 241 1.32 1.42 -5.21
N CYS A 242 2.54 0.95 -5.48
CA CYS A 242 2.78 -0.04 -6.52
C CYS A 242 2.06 -1.37 -6.25
N SER A 243 2.07 -1.86 -5.01
CA SER A 243 1.38 -3.10 -4.65
C SER A 243 -0.15 -2.97 -4.79
N ARG A 244 -0.72 -1.84 -4.38
CA ARG A 244 -2.15 -1.54 -4.58
C ARG A 244 -2.52 -1.53 -6.08
N TYR A 245 -1.68 -0.89 -6.90
CA TYR A 245 -1.90 -0.88 -8.35
C TYR A 245 -1.89 -2.28 -8.96
N LEU A 246 -0.91 -3.11 -8.60
CA LEU A 246 -0.87 -4.50 -9.05
C LEU A 246 -2.11 -5.29 -8.61
N LEU A 247 -2.58 -5.06 -7.39
CA LEU A 247 -3.79 -5.71 -6.88
C LEU A 247 -5.04 -5.27 -7.65
N GLU A 248 -5.20 -3.97 -7.93
CA GLU A 248 -6.28 -3.46 -8.78
C GLU A 248 -6.27 -4.08 -10.18
N ARG A 249 -5.09 -4.21 -10.80
CA ARG A 249 -4.96 -4.82 -12.14
C ARG A 249 -5.28 -6.32 -12.13
N ILE A 250 -4.92 -7.03 -11.07
CA ILE A 250 -5.23 -8.46 -10.92
C ILE A 250 -6.71 -8.67 -10.65
N THR A 251 -7.31 -7.87 -9.77
CA THR A 251 -8.75 -7.96 -9.48
C THR A 251 -9.61 -7.55 -10.67
N GLU A 252 -9.17 -6.56 -11.47
CA GLU A 252 -9.81 -6.21 -12.74
C GLU A 252 -9.89 -7.42 -13.70
N GLN A 253 -8.78 -8.15 -13.86
CA GLN A 253 -8.74 -9.37 -14.71
C GLN A 253 -9.59 -10.51 -14.14
N ALA A 254 -9.66 -10.61 -12.80
CA ALA A 254 -10.46 -11.62 -12.12
C ALA A 254 -11.96 -11.29 -12.10
N GLY A 255 -12.38 -10.11 -12.55
CA GLY A 255 -13.77 -9.65 -12.48
C GLY A 255 -14.27 -9.44 -11.04
N VAL A 256 -13.36 -9.04 -10.15
CA VAL A 256 -13.60 -8.79 -8.72
C VAL A 256 -13.29 -7.33 -8.41
N VAL A 257 -14.06 -6.70 -7.52
CA VAL A 257 -13.81 -5.31 -7.11
C VAL A 257 -12.96 -5.31 -5.84
N LEU A 258 -11.87 -4.55 -5.87
CA LEU A 258 -11.06 -4.27 -4.70
C LEU A 258 -11.72 -3.17 -3.86
N SER A 259 -11.78 -3.36 -2.54
CA SER A 259 -12.21 -2.34 -1.59
C SER A 259 -11.14 -2.11 -0.53
N LEU A 260 -10.73 -0.85 -0.40
CA LEU A 260 -9.91 -0.35 0.70
C LEU A 260 -10.76 0.47 1.71
N ASP A 261 -12.07 0.28 1.69
CA ASP A 261 -12.97 0.93 2.66
C ASP A 261 -12.66 0.44 4.08
N PRO A 262 -12.46 1.35 5.07
CA PRO A 262 -12.14 0.97 6.44
C PRO A 262 -13.27 0.19 7.15
N LYS A 263 -14.49 0.25 6.64
CA LYS A 263 -15.64 -0.50 7.16
C LYS A 263 -16.55 -0.93 6.00
N PRO A 264 -16.13 -1.90 5.19
CA PRO A 264 -16.83 -2.28 3.96
C PRO A 264 -18.24 -2.83 4.20
N ILE A 265 -18.48 -3.42 5.37
CA ILE A 265 -19.79 -3.92 5.78
C ILE A 265 -20.15 -3.32 7.15
N GLU A 266 -21.33 -2.72 7.22
CA GLU A 266 -21.86 -2.17 8.46
C GLU A 266 -22.25 -3.24 9.48
N GLY A 267 -22.34 -2.86 10.76
CA GLY A 267 -22.70 -3.74 11.84
C GLY A 267 -21.51 -4.40 12.52
N ASP A 268 -21.72 -5.56 13.12
CA ASP A 268 -20.73 -6.27 13.94
C ASP A 268 -19.76 -7.12 13.09
N TRP A 269 -19.18 -6.48 12.05
CA TRP A 269 -18.18 -7.09 11.16
C TRP A 269 -16.82 -6.41 11.31
N ASN A 270 -15.75 -7.12 10.95
CA ASN A 270 -14.40 -6.60 10.99
C ASN A 270 -14.26 -5.35 10.11
N GLY A 271 -13.47 -4.39 10.58
CA GLY A 271 -13.00 -3.28 9.76
C GLY A 271 -11.75 -3.67 8.98
N ALA A 272 -11.27 -2.75 8.15
CA ALA A 272 -10.02 -2.90 7.42
C ALA A 272 -9.05 -1.77 7.78
N GLY A 273 -7.87 -2.12 8.26
CA GLY A 273 -6.80 -1.22 8.65
C GLY A 273 -5.61 -1.25 7.70
N CYS A 274 -4.67 -0.37 7.97
CA CYS A 274 -3.35 -0.39 7.37
C CYS A 274 -2.32 -0.11 8.46
N HIS A 275 -2.13 -1.10 9.36
CA HIS A 275 -1.27 -0.96 10.51
C HIS A 275 0.16 -0.67 10.08
N THR A 276 0.82 0.24 10.76
CA THR A 276 2.15 0.69 10.38
C THR A 276 3.14 0.42 11.49
N ASN A 277 3.95 -0.62 11.30
CA ASN A 277 5.11 -0.89 12.16
C ASN A 277 6.20 0.11 11.82
N TYR A 278 6.78 0.69 12.86
CA TYR A 278 7.73 1.80 12.72
C TYR A 278 8.90 1.67 13.68
N SER A 279 10.11 1.89 13.17
CA SER A 279 11.33 1.99 13.98
C SER A 279 12.31 2.97 13.37
N THR A 280 13.17 3.53 14.20
CA THR A 280 14.30 4.34 13.79
C THR A 280 15.61 3.67 14.19
N LYS A 281 16.75 4.20 13.76
CA LYS A 281 18.05 3.72 14.22
C LYS A 281 18.13 3.74 15.75
N SER A 282 17.74 4.85 16.38
CA SER A 282 17.77 5.00 17.84
C SER A 282 16.84 4.02 18.56
N THR A 283 15.69 3.66 17.98
CA THR A 283 14.80 2.67 18.63
C THR A 283 15.34 1.24 18.51
N ARG A 284 16.17 0.94 17.51
CA ARG A 284 16.75 -0.39 17.28
C ARG A 284 18.07 -0.62 18.04
N GLU A 285 18.66 0.43 18.60
CA GLU A 285 19.89 0.36 19.39
C GLU A 285 19.62 0.14 20.88
N GLU A 286 20.66 -0.06 21.69
CA GLU A 286 20.56 -0.22 23.13
C GLU A 286 19.89 0.98 23.79
N GLY A 287 18.94 0.74 24.69
CA GLY A 287 18.12 1.79 25.30
C GLY A 287 16.98 2.31 24.42
N GLY A 288 16.78 1.74 23.22
CA GLY A 288 15.78 2.19 22.25
C GLY A 288 14.34 2.15 22.76
N TYR A 289 14.04 1.37 23.80
CA TYR A 289 12.71 1.36 24.40
C TYR A 289 12.30 2.71 25.01
N GLU A 290 13.26 3.44 25.58
CA GLU A 290 13.01 4.81 26.06
C GLU A 290 12.69 5.76 24.89
N THR A 291 13.40 5.61 23.78
CA THR A 291 13.08 6.35 22.54
C THR A 291 11.69 6.01 22.03
N ILE A 292 11.27 4.72 22.09
CA ILE A 292 9.92 4.30 21.74
C ILE A 292 8.88 4.97 22.66
N LYS A 293 9.11 5.01 23.97
CA LYS A 293 8.20 5.68 24.92
C LYS A 293 8.08 7.18 24.62
N LYS A 294 9.18 7.86 24.29
CA LYS A 294 9.16 9.26 23.86
C LYS A 294 8.37 9.44 22.55
N ALA A 295 8.55 8.57 21.60
CA ALA A 295 7.77 8.57 20.35
C ALA A 295 6.26 8.39 20.62
N ILE A 296 5.87 7.47 21.51
CA ILE A 296 4.48 7.25 21.92
C ILE A 296 3.89 8.50 22.56
N LEU A 297 4.66 9.18 23.40
CA LEU A 297 4.26 10.45 24.02
C LEU A 297 3.97 11.51 22.97
N ASN A 298 4.88 11.72 22.04
CA ASN A 298 4.70 12.67 20.92
C ASN A 298 3.47 12.34 20.08
N LEU A 299 3.27 11.07 19.75
CA LEU A 299 2.10 10.58 19.00
C LEU A 299 0.78 10.80 19.75
N SER A 300 0.79 10.75 21.09
CA SER A 300 -0.39 11.05 21.91
C SER A 300 -0.76 12.53 21.86
N LEU A 301 0.22 13.40 21.89
CA LEU A 301 0.02 14.86 21.86
C LEU A 301 -0.50 15.34 20.50
N ARG A 302 -0.09 14.68 19.42
CA ARG A 302 -0.56 14.96 18.04
C ARG A 302 -1.65 13.99 17.56
N HIS A 303 -2.31 13.28 18.47
CA HIS A 303 -3.30 12.25 18.12
C HIS A 303 -4.36 12.75 17.12
N LYS A 304 -4.98 13.89 17.38
CA LYS A 304 -6.03 14.44 16.50
C LYS A 304 -5.54 14.76 15.11
N GLU A 305 -4.32 15.25 14.99
CA GLU A 305 -3.70 15.55 13.71
C GLU A 305 -3.46 14.27 12.90
N HIS A 306 -2.92 13.24 13.53
CA HIS A 306 -2.74 11.93 12.92
C HIS A 306 -4.08 11.32 12.46
N ILE A 307 -5.08 11.31 13.33
CA ILE A 307 -6.41 10.76 13.00
C ILE A 307 -7.03 11.45 11.78
N SER A 308 -6.89 12.77 11.67
CA SER A 308 -7.44 13.52 10.54
C SER A 308 -6.77 13.18 9.19
N ALA A 309 -5.58 12.58 9.22
CA ALA A 309 -4.78 12.22 8.05
C ALA A 309 -4.74 10.71 7.76
N TYR A 310 -5.36 9.89 8.61
CA TYR A 310 -5.20 8.43 8.62
C TYR A 310 -6.29 7.67 7.85
N GLY A 311 -6.95 8.31 6.91
CA GLY A 311 -7.93 7.73 6.00
C GLY A 311 -9.35 8.21 6.27
N GLU A 312 -10.11 8.36 5.20
CA GLU A 312 -11.51 8.79 5.25
C GLU A 312 -12.41 7.66 5.74
N GLY A 313 -13.40 7.98 6.60
CA GLY A 313 -14.35 7.02 7.14
C GLY A 313 -13.78 6.12 8.25
N ASN A 314 -12.59 6.44 8.76
CA ASN A 314 -11.90 5.65 9.80
C ASN A 314 -12.66 5.64 11.15
N GLU A 315 -13.55 6.61 11.40
CA GLU A 315 -14.46 6.63 12.55
C GLU A 315 -15.41 5.43 12.58
N ARG A 316 -15.74 4.86 11.43
CA ARG A 316 -16.58 3.66 11.33
C ARG A 316 -15.82 2.40 11.78
N ARG A 317 -14.48 2.41 11.74
CA ARG A 317 -13.61 1.32 12.15
C ARG A 317 -13.10 1.46 13.58
N LEU A 318 -12.62 2.66 13.98
CA LEU A 318 -12.03 2.91 15.30
C LEU A 318 -13.11 3.14 16.39
N THR A 319 -13.80 2.09 16.75
CA THR A 319 -14.96 2.14 17.67
C THR A 319 -14.65 1.67 19.09
N GLY A 320 -13.44 1.20 19.36
CA GLY A 320 -13.09 0.55 20.63
C GLY A 320 -13.54 -0.91 20.71
N LYS A 321 -14.00 -1.50 19.57
CA LYS A 321 -14.37 -2.90 19.40
C LYS A 321 -13.54 -3.52 18.29
N HIS A 322 -13.62 -4.85 18.11
CA HIS A 322 -12.91 -5.58 17.05
C HIS A 322 -11.40 -5.24 17.00
N GLU A 323 -10.75 -5.33 18.16
CA GLU A 323 -9.31 -5.07 18.30
C GLU A 323 -8.86 -3.67 17.86
N THR A 324 -9.74 -2.66 17.99
CA THR A 324 -9.42 -1.25 17.74
C THR A 324 -9.53 -0.41 19.01
N ALA A 325 -8.75 0.68 19.09
CA ALA A 325 -9.00 1.76 20.04
C ALA A 325 -10.17 2.64 19.58
N SER A 326 -10.77 3.42 20.49
CA SER A 326 -11.71 4.49 20.11
C SER A 326 -10.95 5.59 19.35
N ILE A 327 -11.58 6.17 18.33
CA ILE A 327 -11.01 7.27 17.54
C ILE A 327 -10.74 8.53 18.40
N ASP A 328 -11.55 8.76 19.43
CA ASP A 328 -11.48 9.96 20.28
C ASP A 328 -10.44 9.87 21.40
N SER A 329 -9.83 8.70 21.59
CA SER A 329 -8.89 8.47 22.69
C SER A 329 -7.60 7.83 22.19
N PHE A 330 -6.48 8.30 22.76
CA PHE A 330 -5.19 7.67 22.54
C PHE A 330 -4.87 6.73 23.70
N SER A 331 -4.42 5.54 23.36
CA SER A 331 -3.91 4.55 24.31
C SER A 331 -2.73 3.79 23.72
N TRP A 332 -1.91 3.21 24.58
CA TRP A 332 -0.83 2.34 24.18
C TRP A 332 -0.71 1.13 25.11
N GLY A 333 -0.03 0.09 24.67
CA GLY A 333 0.21 -1.06 25.52
C GLY A 333 1.10 -2.11 24.90
N VAL A 334 1.72 -2.94 25.75
CA VAL A 334 2.51 -4.09 25.32
C VAL A 334 1.57 -5.24 25.00
N ALA A 335 1.70 -5.79 23.80
CA ALA A 335 0.88 -6.88 23.26
C ALA A 335 -0.65 -6.64 23.36
N ASN A 336 -1.07 -5.38 23.42
CA ASN A 336 -2.48 -5.00 23.49
C ASN A 336 -3.00 -4.62 22.10
N ARG A 337 -3.92 -5.41 21.55
CA ARG A 337 -4.54 -5.16 20.24
C ARG A 337 -5.62 -4.09 20.28
N GLY A 338 -6.20 -3.79 21.44
CA GLY A 338 -7.25 -2.77 21.62
C GLY A 338 -6.71 -1.35 21.86
N CYS A 339 -5.45 -1.05 21.53
CA CYS A 339 -4.86 0.27 21.74
C CYS A 339 -4.48 0.96 20.42
N SER A 340 -4.20 2.26 20.48
CA SER A 340 -3.75 3.07 19.35
C SER A 340 -2.34 2.68 18.92
N ILE A 341 -1.43 2.51 19.88
CA ILE A 341 -0.04 2.09 19.64
C ILE A 341 0.23 0.80 20.41
N ARG A 342 0.65 -0.22 19.71
CA ARG A 342 1.09 -1.50 20.28
C ARG A 342 2.61 -1.59 20.27
N VAL A 343 3.18 -2.09 21.36
CA VAL A 343 4.58 -2.50 21.44
C VAL A 343 4.63 -4.01 21.59
N GLY A 344 5.50 -4.67 20.84
CA GLY A 344 5.67 -6.12 20.95
C GLY A 344 6.31 -6.54 22.26
N ARG A 345 5.98 -7.73 22.80
CA ARG A 345 6.61 -8.30 24.00
C ARG A 345 8.13 -8.43 23.87
N GLU A 346 8.60 -8.79 22.68
CA GLU A 346 10.05 -8.92 22.43
C GLU A 346 10.75 -7.54 22.46
N THR A 347 10.10 -6.49 21.95
CA THR A 347 10.62 -5.11 22.03
C THR A 347 10.78 -4.66 23.49
N GLU A 348 9.77 -4.90 24.33
CA GLU A 348 9.84 -4.60 25.76
C GLU A 348 10.96 -5.39 26.44
N LYS A 349 11.01 -6.72 26.21
CA LYS A 349 11.99 -7.62 26.82
C LYS A 349 13.43 -7.31 26.40
N GLN A 350 13.65 -6.96 25.14
CA GLN A 350 14.97 -6.63 24.59
C GLN A 350 15.38 -5.18 24.88
N GLY A 351 14.45 -4.34 25.34
CA GLY A 351 14.73 -2.92 25.58
C GLY A 351 14.95 -2.09 24.31
N LYS A 352 14.58 -2.63 23.12
CA LYS A 352 14.75 -2.00 21.81
C LYS A 352 13.88 -2.69 20.75
N GLY A 353 13.60 -1.99 19.64
CA GLY A 353 12.84 -2.55 18.55
C GLY A 353 11.96 -1.53 17.82
N TYR A 354 10.64 -1.79 17.76
CA TYR A 354 9.68 -1.01 16.98
C TYR A 354 8.34 -0.86 17.73
N LEU A 355 7.56 0.07 17.29
CA LEU A 355 6.14 0.24 17.68
C LEU A 355 5.25 -0.02 16.45
N GLU A 356 3.99 -0.34 16.71
CA GLU A 356 2.95 -0.48 15.70
C GLU A 356 1.87 0.58 15.90
N ASP A 357 1.67 1.45 14.91
CA ASP A 357 0.52 2.35 14.87
C ASP A 357 -0.67 1.63 14.22
N ARG A 358 -1.69 1.36 15.02
CA ARG A 358 -2.89 0.62 14.63
C ARG A 358 -4.04 1.53 14.18
N ARG A 359 -3.82 2.83 14.18
CA ARG A 359 -4.84 3.83 13.84
C ARG A 359 -5.09 4.00 12.35
N PRO A 360 -4.12 3.84 11.42
CA PRO A 360 -4.36 4.07 10.02
C PRO A 360 -5.40 3.11 9.43
N ALA A 361 -6.30 3.65 8.60
CA ALA A 361 -7.30 2.90 7.85
C ALA A 361 -6.71 2.26 6.60
N SER A 362 -7.38 1.27 6.02
CA SER A 362 -6.91 0.58 4.82
C SER A 362 -6.76 1.51 3.61
N ASN A 363 -7.56 2.58 3.52
CA ASN A 363 -7.49 3.59 2.46
C ASN A 363 -6.54 4.77 2.75
N MET A 364 -5.73 4.68 3.81
CA MET A 364 -4.76 5.73 4.15
C MET A 364 -3.79 5.99 2.99
N ASP A 365 -3.30 7.24 2.88
CA ASP A 365 -2.18 7.56 2.01
C ASP A 365 -0.86 7.20 2.72
N PRO A 366 -0.06 6.25 2.19
CA PRO A 366 1.15 5.79 2.85
C PRO A 366 2.23 6.87 2.94
N TYR A 367 2.29 7.82 1.99
CA TYR A 367 3.23 8.95 2.08
C TYR A 367 2.89 9.86 3.26
N VAL A 368 1.60 10.12 3.46
CA VAL A 368 1.12 10.95 4.57
C VAL A 368 1.40 10.27 5.91
N VAL A 369 1.01 9.01 6.05
CA VAL A 369 1.18 8.27 7.32
C VAL A 369 2.65 8.13 7.69
N THR A 370 3.51 7.69 6.77
CA THR A 370 4.92 7.45 7.06
C THR A 370 5.69 8.74 7.33
N SER A 371 5.46 9.79 6.54
CA SER A 371 6.12 11.07 6.76
C SER A 371 5.66 11.76 8.05
N LEU A 372 4.36 11.68 8.39
CA LEU A 372 3.83 12.25 9.62
C LEU A 372 4.34 11.52 10.88
N LEU A 373 4.51 10.19 10.81
CA LEU A 373 5.17 9.43 11.87
C LEU A 373 6.61 9.89 12.07
N ALA A 374 7.39 10.01 11.00
CA ALA A 374 8.78 10.48 11.07
C ALA A 374 8.87 11.93 11.56
N GLU A 375 8.02 12.83 11.06
CA GLU A 375 7.97 14.22 11.49
C GLU A 375 7.66 14.33 13.00
N THR A 376 6.64 13.63 13.46
CA THR A 376 6.19 13.68 14.86
C THR A 376 7.21 13.12 15.83
N THR A 377 7.89 12.05 15.47
CA THR A 377 8.77 11.32 16.38
C THR A 377 10.23 11.79 16.34
N ILE A 378 10.66 12.44 15.25
CA ILE A 378 12.07 12.85 15.04
C ILE A 378 12.24 14.36 15.03
N LEU A 379 11.31 15.10 14.40
CA LEU A 379 11.47 16.54 14.16
C LEU A 379 10.68 17.40 15.12
N TRP A 380 9.50 16.94 15.53
CA TRP A 380 8.62 17.72 16.38
C TRP A 380 8.97 17.55 17.86
N GLU A 381 9.02 18.65 18.59
CA GLU A 381 9.28 18.65 20.03
C GLU A 381 8.13 19.34 20.78
N PRO A 382 7.58 18.69 21.82
CA PRO A 382 6.56 19.29 22.68
C PRO A 382 7.18 20.35 23.59
N THR A 383 6.31 21.18 24.21
CA THR A 383 6.73 21.97 25.36
C THR A 383 6.92 21.05 26.59
N LEU A 384 7.83 21.39 27.47
CA LEU A 384 8.10 20.61 28.69
C LEU A 384 6.84 20.36 29.52
N GLU A 385 5.94 21.35 29.59
CA GLU A 385 4.67 21.22 30.30
C GLU A 385 3.74 20.20 29.66
N ALA A 386 3.59 20.24 28.31
CA ALA A 386 2.78 19.28 27.56
C ALA A 386 3.35 17.86 27.68
N GLU A 387 4.68 17.73 27.63
CA GLU A 387 5.39 16.46 27.79
C GLU A 387 5.11 15.84 29.17
N ALA A 388 5.28 16.60 30.24
CA ALA A 388 5.04 16.13 31.62
C ALA A 388 3.58 15.70 31.84
N LEU A 389 2.61 16.48 31.35
CA LEU A 389 1.19 16.15 31.47
C LEU A 389 0.83 14.87 30.70
N ALA A 390 1.37 14.71 29.49
CA ALA A 390 1.13 13.52 28.67
C ALA A 390 1.79 12.27 29.28
N ALA A 391 3.02 12.39 29.79
CA ALA A 391 3.71 11.30 30.47
C ALA A 391 2.91 10.78 31.66
N GLN A 392 2.40 11.69 32.49
CA GLN A 392 1.54 11.34 33.64
C GLN A 392 0.25 10.62 33.17
N LYS A 393 -0.43 11.14 32.12
CA LYS A 393 -1.67 10.58 31.63
C LYS A 393 -1.47 9.16 31.02
N LEU A 394 -0.34 8.92 30.40
CA LEU A 394 -0.01 7.64 29.78
C LEU A 394 0.70 6.66 30.72
N ALA A 395 0.94 7.04 31.96
CA ALA A 395 1.76 6.29 32.91
C ALA A 395 3.14 5.92 32.36
N LEU A 396 3.73 6.82 31.57
CA LEU A 396 5.07 6.68 31.02
C LEU A 396 6.07 7.31 32.00
N ASN A 397 7.04 6.53 32.45
CA ASN A 397 8.23 7.08 33.12
C ASN A 397 9.21 7.50 31.98
N VAL A 398 9.26 8.80 31.69
CA VAL A 398 10.16 9.41 30.71
C VAL A 398 11.20 10.23 31.44
#